data_cc956dc6cf4145afe497dd532588d323
#
_entry.id   cc956dc6cf4145afe497dd532588d323
#
_cell.length_a   1.000
_cell.length_b   1.000
_cell.length_c   1.000
_cell.angle_alpha   90.00
_cell.angle_beta   90.00
_cell.angle_gamma   90.00
#
_symmetry.space_group_name_H-M   'P 1'
#
loop_
_entity.id
_entity.type
_entity.pdbx_description
1 polymer ?
#
loop_
_entity_poly.entity_id
_entity_poly.type
_entity_poly.pdbx_seq_one_letter_code
_entity_poly.pdbx_strand_id
1 'polypeptide(L)'
;MVTVIFDLETSGLNPYHDDIIEIGAKILNSDNSFQCLIKPKSNRPLSQKIAQITGITNRQLRAEGKSWENAYSEFYNWFFESTKDCENISIVSHNGDFFDFVFFKR
;
A
#
# COMPACT_ATOMS: atom_id res chain seq x y z
N MET A 1 -0.17 5.84 -23.02
CA MET A 1 0.32 6.04 -21.66
C MET A 1 -0.69 5.50 -20.64
N VAL A 2 -0.19 4.84 -19.62
CA VAL A 2 -1.01 4.37 -18.50
C VAL A 2 -0.63 5.15 -17.24
N THR A 3 -1.62 5.46 -16.41
CA THR A 3 -1.39 6.11 -15.12
C THR A 3 -1.80 5.16 -14.01
N VAL A 4 -0.87 4.89 -13.11
CA VAL A 4 -1.09 4.08 -11.93
C VAL A 4 -1.19 5.01 -10.73
N ILE A 5 -2.32 4.93 -10.02
CA ILE A 5 -2.55 5.70 -8.80
C ILE A 5 -2.40 4.74 -7.64
N PHE A 6 -1.56 5.07 -6.66
CA PHE A 6 -1.41 4.23 -5.49
C PHE A 6 -1.60 5.01 -4.20
N ASP A 7 -1.92 4.30 -3.14
CA ASP A 7 -2.17 4.85 -1.82
C ASP A 7 -1.69 3.86 -0.78
N LEU A 8 -1.00 4.36 0.24
CA LEU A 8 -0.49 3.55 1.33
C LEU A 8 -1.16 3.96 2.63
N GLU A 9 -1.52 2.97 3.44
CA GLU A 9 -1.92 3.22 4.82
C GLU A 9 -0.81 2.72 5.73
N THR A 10 -0.52 3.49 6.79
CA THR A 10 0.57 3.20 7.70
C THR A 10 0.10 3.19 9.14
N SER A 11 0.88 2.56 10.02
CA SER A 11 0.57 2.49 11.45
C SER A 11 0.80 3.81 12.19
N GLY A 12 1.38 4.80 11.53
CA GLY A 12 1.64 6.12 12.09
C GLY A 12 2.40 6.98 11.11
N LEU A 13 2.87 8.13 11.57
CA LEU A 13 3.47 9.13 10.70
C LEU A 13 5.00 9.06 10.61
N ASN A 14 5.63 8.21 11.42
CA ASN A 14 7.09 8.12 11.46
C ASN A 14 7.58 7.01 10.53
N PRO A 15 8.21 7.34 9.39
CA PRO A 15 8.65 6.32 8.43
C PRO A 15 9.77 5.42 8.96
N TYR A 16 10.40 5.79 10.09
CA TYR A 16 11.47 4.99 10.69
C TYR A 16 10.95 4.00 11.74
N HIS A 17 9.77 4.24 12.29
CA HIS A 17 9.22 3.43 13.36
C HIS A 17 7.90 2.77 13.01
N ASP A 18 7.15 3.35 12.09
CA ASP A 18 5.83 2.86 11.74
C ASP A 18 5.91 2.01 10.47
N ASP A 19 4.90 1.18 10.28
CA ASP A 19 4.86 0.20 9.21
C ASP A 19 3.78 0.53 8.19
N ILE A 20 4.00 0.12 6.94
CA ILE A 20 2.95 0.11 5.93
C ILE A 20 2.02 -1.06 6.26
N ILE A 21 0.71 -0.79 6.37
CA ILE A 21 -0.29 -1.78 6.72
C ILE A 21 -1.29 -2.06 5.60
N GLU A 22 -1.26 -1.27 4.54
CA GLU A 22 -2.08 -1.53 3.35
C GLU A 22 -1.44 -0.90 2.12
N ILE A 23 -1.52 -1.62 1.01
CA ILE A 23 -1.19 -1.08 -0.31
C ILE A 23 -2.47 -1.13 -1.15
N GLY A 24 -2.85 0.01 -1.71
CA GLY A 24 -3.92 0.10 -2.68
C GLY A 24 -3.41 0.75 -3.95
N ALA A 25 -3.86 0.25 -5.09
CA ALA A 25 -3.46 0.83 -6.38
C ALA A 25 -4.55 0.62 -7.42
N LYS A 26 -4.55 1.46 -8.43
CA LYS A 26 -5.56 1.40 -9.48
C LYS A 26 -4.99 1.99 -10.77
N ILE A 27 -5.42 1.42 -11.88
CA ILE A 27 -5.15 2.02 -13.19
C ILE A 27 -6.22 3.07 -13.46
N LEU A 28 -5.79 4.29 -13.77
CA LEU A 28 -6.71 5.40 -14.02
C LEU A 28 -7.65 5.08 -15.17
N ASN A 29 -8.94 5.36 -14.98
CA ASN A 29 -10.00 5.11 -15.97
C ASN A 29 -10.21 3.62 -16.29
N SER A 30 -9.92 2.75 -15.33
CA SER A 30 -10.06 1.32 -15.47
C SER A 30 -10.59 0.73 -14.17
N ASP A 31 -11.18 -0.47 -14.24
CA ASP A 31 -11.58 -1.22 -13.05
C ASP A 31 -10.44 -2.07 -12.51
N ASN A 32 -9.29 -2.07 -13.19
CA ASN A 32 -8.13 -2.83 -12.74
C ASN A 32 -7.52 -2.19 -11.49
N SER A 33 -7.57 -2.92 -10.38
CA SER A 33 -7.08 -2.42 -9.09
C SER A 33 -6.43 -3.53 -8.29
N PHE A 34 -5.67 -3.11 -7.28
CA PHE A 34 -4.99 -4.00 -6.35
C PHE A 34 -5.20 -3.48 -4.93
N GLN A 35 -5.39 -4.39 -3.98
CA GLN A 35 -5.48 -4.04 -2.57
C GLN A 35 -4.93 -5.18 -1.73
N CYS A 36 -4.14 -4.86 -0.72
CA CYS A 36 -3.51 -5.87 0.12
C CYS A 36 -3.23 -5.30 1.51
N LEU A 37 -3.69 -6.01 2.56
CA LEU A 37 -3.34 -5.70 3.93
C LEU A 37 -2.01 -6.36 4.28
N ILE A 38 -1.21 -5.69 5.11
CA ILE A 38 0.14 -6.13 5.46
C ILE A 38 0.27 -6.19 6.97
N LYS A 39 0.74 -7.32 7.48
CA LYS A 39 1.03 -7.44 8.91
C LYS A 39 2.20 -6.54 9.26
N PRO A 40 2.07 -5.72 10.32
CA PRO A 40 3.20 -4.90 10.76
C PRO A 40 4.41 -5.75 11.10
N LYS A 41 5.59 -5.28 10.74
CA LYS A 41 6.85 -5.94 11.12
C LYS A 41 7.05 -5.90 12.62
N SER A 42 6.66 -4.78 13.25
CA SER A 42 6.61 -4.70 14.70
C SER A 42 5.36 -5.41 15.18
N ASN A 43 5.45 -6.12 16.30
CA ASN A 43 4.27 -6.77 16.88
C ASN A 43 3.40 -5.79 17.67
N ARG A 44 3.60 -4.49 17.47
CA ARG A 44 2.81 -3.49 18.17
C ARG A 44 1.41 -3.41 17.57
N PRO A 45 0.35 -3.44 18.38
CA PRO A 45 -1.00 -3.24 17.88
C PRO A 45 -1.17 -1.81 17.38
N LEU A 46 -2.09 -1.62 16.44
CA LEU A 46 -2.46 -0.29 15.99
C LEU A 46 -3.08 0.49 17.15
N SER A 47 -2.79 1.78 17.21
CA SER A 47 -3.49 2.64 18.16
C SER A 47 -4.96 2.77 17.73
N GLN A 48 -5.82 3.06 18.69
CA GLN A 48 -7.23 3.28 18.40
C GLN A 48 -7.43 4.41 17.40
N LYS A 49 -6.62 5.46 17.50
CA LYS A 49 -6.69 6.60 16.58
C LYS A 49 -6.39 6.18 15.14
N ILE A 50 -5.34 5.39 14.93
CA ILE A 50 -4.98 4.93 13.59
C ILE A 50 -6.06 4.00 13.04
N ALA A 51 -6.60 3.09 13.86
CA ALA A 51 -7.67 2.21 13.42
C ALA A 51 -8.90 3.01 12.98
N GLN A 52 -9.23 4.10 13.68
CA GLN A 52 -10.34 4.96 13.32
C GLN A 52 -10.08 5.72 12.01
N ILE A 53 -8.86 6.24 11.83
CA ILE A 53 -8.50 7.00 10.63
C ILE A 53 -8.48 6.13 9.40
N THR A 54 -7.87 4.94 9.49
CA THR A 54 -7.68 4.05 8.35
C THR A 54 -8.85 3.13 8.10
N GLY A 55 -9.67 2.87 9.12
CA GLY A 55 -10.72 1.86 9.06
C GLY A 55 -10.19 0.44 9.17
N ILE A 56 -8.90 0.26 9.44
CA ILE A 56 -8.25 -1.05 9.52
C ILE A 56 -8.12 -1.42 11.00
N THR A 57 -8.51 -2.64 11.34
CA THR A 57 -8.43 -3.13 12.72
C THR A 57 -7.28 -4.11 12.89
N ASN A 58 -6.83 -4.26 14.14
CA ASN A 58 -5.84 -5.28 14.48
C ASN A 58 -6.32 -6.68 14.12
N ARG A 59 -7.63 -6.93 14.29
CA ARG A 59 -8.24 -8.21 13.95
C ARG A 59 -8.11 -8.49 12.46
N GLN A 60 -8.40 -7.51 11.61
CA GLN A 60 -8.25 -7.65 10.17
C GLN A 60 -6.80 -7.94 9.78
N LEU A 61 -5.85 -7.24 10.38
CA LEU A 61 -4.44 -7.46 10.08
C LEU A 61 -3.99 -8.86 10.45
N ARG A 62 -4.47 -9.38 11.58
CA ARG A 62 -4.14 -10.75 11.98
C ARG A 62 -4.76 -11.80 11.07
N ALA A 63 -5.99 -11.57 10.62
CA ALA A 63 -6.72 -12.54 9.81
C ALA A 63 -6.36 -12.49 8.33
N GLU A 64 -6.13 -11.31 7.78
CA GLU A 64 -6.01 -11.09 6.35
C GLU A 64 -4.67 -10.49 5.93
N GLY A 65 -3.89 -9.97 6.87
CA GLY A 65 -2.61 -9.35 6.55
C GLY A 65 -1.58 -10.35 6.06
N LYS A 66 -0.81 -9.95 5.07
CA LYS A 66 0.29 -10.74 4.52
C LYS A 66 1.62 -10.21 5.02
N SER A 67 2.68 -11.01 4.92
CA SER A 67 4.01 -10.50 5.18
C SER A 67 4.35 -9.41 4.17
N TRP A 68 5.26 -8.52 4.54
CA TRP A 68 5.71 -7.47 3.64
C TRP A 68 6.25 -8.06 2.33
N GLU A 69 7.05 -9.12 2.43
CA GLU A 69 7.65 -9.76 1.28
C GLU A 69 6.60 -10.30 0.31
N ASN A 70 5.57 -10.96 0.83
CA ASN A 70 4.50 -11.50 0.00
C ASN A 70 3.65 -10.38 -0.61
N ALA A 71 3.32 -9.36 0.19
CA ALA A 71 2.53 -8.23 -0.30
C ALA A 71 3.26 -7.48 -1.41
N TYR A 72 4.55 -7.21 -1.21
CA TYR A 72 5.36 -6.53 -2.21
C TYR A 72 5.45 -7.34 -3.50
N SER A 73 5.66 -8.66 -3.39
CA SER A 73 5.74 -9.53 -4.55
C SER A 73 4.44 -9.54 -5.35
N GLU A 74 3.29 -9.61 -4.66
CA GLU A 74 1.98 -9.58 -5.31
C GLU A 74 1.73 -8.23 -5.96
N PHE A 75 2.08 -7.14 -5.30
CA PHE A 75 1.94 -5.81 -5.86
C PHE A 75 2.79 -5.64 -7.11
N TYR A 76 4.04 -6.09 -7.06
CA TYR A 76 4.96 -6.02 -8.18
C TYR A 76 4.43 -6.79 -9.38
N ASN A 77 3.93 -8.01 -9.14
CA ASN A 77 3.36 -8.82 -10.21
C ASN A 77 2.14 -8.16 -10.84
N TRP A 78 1.26 -7.59 -10.02
CA TRP A 78 0.10 -6.86 -10.51
C TRP A 78 0.54 -5.66 -11.34
N PHE A 79 1.49 -4.89 -10.83
CA PHE A 79 2.01 -3.71 -11.53
C PHE A 79 2.62 -4.08 -12.87
N PHE A 80 3.46 -5.11 -12.88
CA PHE A 80 4.11 -5.56 -14.11
C PHE A 80 3.09 -6.03 -15.14
N GLU A 81 2.17 -6.88 -14.75
CA GLU A 81 1.13 -7.39 -15.67
C GLU A 81 0.25 -6.27 -16.20
N SER A 82 -0.04 -5.27 -15.37
CA SER A 82 -0.90 -4.16 -15.76
C SER A 82 -0.23 -3.17 -16.70
N THR A 83 1.11 -3.14 -16.73
CA THR A 83 1.86 -2.10 -17.46
C THR A 83 2.81 -2.65 -18.51
N LYS A 84 2.91 -3.96 -18.66
CA LYS A 84 3.94 -4.59 -19.52
C LYS A 84 3.86 -4.20 -21.00
N ASP A 85 2.66 -3.87 -21.48
CA ASP A 85 2.46 -3.50 -22.89
C ASP A 85 2.43 -2.00 -23.10
N CYS A 86 2.76 -1.22 -22.08
CA CYS A 86 2.69 0.24 -22.13
C CYS A 86 4.10 0.82 -22.30
N GLU A 87 4.24 1.74 -23.26
CA GLU A 87 5.54 2.39 -23.48
C GLU A 87 5.84 3.44 -22.43
N ASN A 88 4.80 4.14 -21.92
CA ASN A 88 4.95 5.20 -20.95
C ASN A 88 4.06 4.94 -19.76
N ILE A 89 4.63 5.03 -18.56
CA ILE A 89 3.94 4.80 -17.30
C ILE A 89 4.08 6.04 -16.44
N SER A 90 2.95 6.55 -15.94
CA SER A 90 2.93 7.62 -14.96
C SER A 90 2.49 7.03 -13.62
N ILE A 91 3.22 7.33 -12.56
CA ILE A 91 2.91 6.84 -11.22
C ILE A 91 2.55 8.04 -10.36
N VAL A 92 1.37 8.00 -9.74
CA VAL A 92 0.86 9.10 -8.94
C VAL A 92 0.43 8.56 -7.58
N SER A 93 0.93 9.19 -6.51
CA SER A 93 0.45 8.91 -5.16
C SER A 93 -0.88 9.62 -4.94
N HIS A 94 -1.80 8.96 -4.24
CA HIS A 94 -3.09 9.54 -3.90
C HIS A 94 -2.94 10.88 -3.18
N ASN A 95 -2.04 10.95 -2.22
CA ASN A 95 -1.77 12.18 -1.50
C ASN A 95 -0.80 13.09 -2.24
N GLY A 96 -0.30 12.64 -3.38
CA GLY A 96 0.62 13.39 -4.22
C GLY A 96 1.91 13.71 -3.52
N ASP A 97 2.33 12.91 -2.55
CA ASP A 97 3.35 13.39 -1.68
C ASP A 97 4.51 12.43 -1.48
N PHE A 98 5.49 13.02 -0.89
CA PHE A 98 6.76 12.45 -0.53
C PHE A 98 6.63 11.38 0.56
N PHE A 99 5.62 11.50 1.40
CA PHE A 99 5.42 10.62 2.55
C PHE A 99 5.23 9.15 2.12
N ASP A 100 4.35 8.92 1.15
CA ASP A 100 4.10 7.56 0.65
C ASP A 100 5.36 6.95 0.04
N PHE A 101 6.13 7.74 -0.70
CA PHE A 101 7.37 7.27 -1.29
C PHE A 101 8.38 6.83 -0.23
N VAL A 102 8.51 7.57 0.86
CA VAL A 102 9.45 7.25 1.94
C VAL A 102 9.10 5.89 2.53
N PHE A 103 7.82 5.64 2.85
CA PHE A 103 7.38 4.36 3.38
C PHE A 103 7.57 3.23 2.38
N PHE A 104 7.27 3.46 1.13
CA PHE A 104 7.33 2.43 0.10
C PHE A 104 8.76 1.98 -0.19
N LYS A 105 9.69 2.90 -0.16
CA LYS A 105 11.11 2.58 -0.39
C LYS A 105 11.75 1.83 0.77
N ARG A 106 11.20 1.94 1.95
CA ARG A 106 11.71 1.25 3.12
C ARG A 106 11.58 -0.27 3.01
#